data_64e35c6e05a985ec30329c2335914567
#
_entry.id   64e35c6e05a985ec30329c2335914567
#
_cell.length_a   1.000
_cell.length_b   1.000
_cell.length_c   1.000
_cell.angle_alpha   90.00
_cell.angle_beta   90.00
_cell.angle_gamma   90.00
#
_symmetry.space_group_name_H-M   'P 1'
#
loop_
_entity.id
_entity.type
_entity.pdbx_description
1 polymer ?
#
loop_
_entity_poly.entity_id
_entity_poly.type
_entity_poly.pdbx_seq_one_letter_code
_entity_poly.pdbx_strand_id
1 'polypeptide(L)'
;MKKSKASAAIRLTMLATFLVCSTVANSATKPNIVVIMADDVGWASLGSYHQGLKSIETPNLDKLASQGVRLTDYYAQPSCTAGRAAFLTGQLPVRNGMHTVGLPGESAGLHEDDPTIPGLLKKLGYTTGQFGKNHLGDRNEVLPTNRGFDEYWGWLYHLNAMEYTVDPDWPQDEAFNNKYGPRNIIHSYATDTDQNVVDKRFGPAGKQRIEDDGPAPPSRQETLDDEVTAHTLDFINRAVDKEKPFFVWMAPARAHVWTYLSPEYKAQLGNGKGLQDIIMKELDDNVGKVLAELDKLGIADNTIVVFTSDNGPETMTWPDGGTTPFHGEKGTTWEGGFRVPAIARWPGHFPAGKVFNGIFDGMDWMPTLVAAAGGPQDLPAKLLTGYEGYKVHLDGYNQLSFLEGESESNRDEIFYYAGATLQAVRYRDWKAHFVVQNHGWGGPKDELNAPLLFNLRRDPYEKAADESGMYTKWMGKKMWAFGPAKNLVVQHLRTLKKFPPRGAALSNETEIEQQATGDNGLAQ
;
A
#
# COMPACT_ATOMS: atom_id res chain seq x y z
N MET A 1 57.13 33.13 -82.04
CA MET A 1 55.93 32.28 -81.88
C MET A 1 56.25 31.20 -80.84
N LYS A 2 55.73 31.26 -79.67
CA LYS A 2 55.29 30.18 -78.75
C LYS A 2 54.96 30.79 -77.41
N LYS A 3 53.66 30.74 -77.11
CA LYS A 3 53.09 31.25 -75.89
C LYS A 3 53.29 30.20 -74.79
N SER A 4 53.82 30.57 -73.62
CA SER A 4 53.84 29.75 -72.42
C SER A 4 52.66 30.14 -71.53
N LYS A 5 51.87 29.15 -71.16
CA LYS A 5 50.81 29.30 -70.20
C LYS A 5 51.37 29.01 -68.82
N ALA A 6 51.23 29.95 -67.91
CA ALA A 6 51.42 29.74 -66.47
C ALA A 6 50.17 29.21 -65.83
N SER A 7 50.29 28.07 -65.16
CA SER A 7 49.19 27.52 -64.35
C SER A 7 49.32 27.96 -62.87
N ALA A 8 48.34 28.71 -62.39
CA ALA A 8 48.25 29.07 -60.99
C ALA A 8 47.56 27.92 -60.21
N ALA A 9 48.25 27.32 -59.27
CA ALA A 9 47.71 26.32 -58.36
C ALA A 9 47.06 27.03 -57.13
N ILE A 10 45.75 26.99 -57.06
CA ILE A 10 45.03 27.46 -55.88
C ILE A 10 45.02 26.29 -54.86
N ARG A 11 45.73 26.48 -53.74
CA ARG A 11 45.63 25.56 -52.56
C ARG A 11 44.36 25.89 -51.78
N LEU A 12 43.35 25.00 -51.84
CA LEU A 12 42.17 25.07 -51.05
C LEU A 12 42.46 24.38 -49.70
N THR A 13 42.61 25.17 -48.64
CA THR A 13 42.78 24.64 -47.28
C THR A 13 41.38 24.36 -46.71
N MET A 14 40.96 23.08 -46.69
CA MET A 14 39.74 22.66 -45.97
C MET A 14 40.00 22.66 -44.46
N LEU A 15 39.41 23.61 -43.76
CA LEU A 15 39.33 23.62 -42.30
C LEU A 15 38.19 22.67 -41.88
N ALA A 16 38.54 21.44 -41.48
CA ALA A 16 37.61 20.49 -40.93
C ALA A 16 37.30 20.87 -39.46
N THR A 17 36.20 21.54 -39.25
CA THR A 17 35.66 21.80 -37.88
C THR A 17 35.05 20.50 -37.35
N PHE A 18 35.78 19.77 -36.51
CA PHE A 18 35.24 18.68 -35.73
C PHE A 18 34.25 19.25 -34.68
N LEU A 19 32.96 19.14 -34.95
CA LEU A 19 31.93 19.33 -33.96
C LEU A 19 32.01 18.10 -33.01
N VAL A 20 32.70 18.25 -31.89
CA VAL A 20 32.62 17.27 -30.80
C VAL A 20 31.23 17.41 -30.18
N CYS A 21 30.26 16.62 -30.68
CA CYS A 21 29.01 16.36 -29.95
C CYS A 21 29.41 15.60 -28.69
N SER A 22 29.64 16.31 -27.59
CA SER A 22 29.66 15.71 -26.27
C SER A 22 28.26 15.15 -26.01
N THR A 23 28.08 13.87 -26.27
CA THR A 23 26.96 13.14 -25.67
C THR A 23 27.21 13.14 -24.17
N VAL A 24 26.69 14.15 -23.48
CA VAL A 24 26.46 14.03 -22.05
C VAL A 24 25.54 12.81 -21.93
N ALA A 25 26.12 11.70 -21.49
CA ALA A 25 25.32 10.58 -21.03
C ALA A 25 24.48 11.16 -19.90
N ASN A 26 23.24 11.48 -20.21
CA ASN A 26 22.25 11.89 -19.24
C ASN A 26 22.05 10.64 -18.37
N SER A 27 22.79 10.54 -17.26
CA SER A 27 22.46 9.58 -16.23
C SER A 27 21.01 9.86 -15.90
N ALA A 28 20.12 8.95 -16.28
CA ALA A 28 18.70 9.13 -16.02
C ALA A 28 18.55 9.49 -14.54
N THR A 29 18.01 10.67 -14.29
CA THR A 29 17.80 11.15 -12.91
C THR A 29 16.81 10.20 -12.27
N LYS A 30 17.16 9.68 -11.10
CA LYS A 30 16.26 8.78 -10.34
C LYS A 30 14.91 9.47 -10.14
N PRO A 31 13.78 8.79 -10.37
CA PRO A 31 12.47 9.41 -10.18
C PRO A 31 12.21 9.70 -8.71
N ASN A 32 11.51 10.77 -8.41
CA ASN A 32 10.85 10.93 -7.12
C ASN A 32 9.68 9.96 -7.04
N ILE A 33 9.28 9.59 -5.82
CA ILE A 33 8.20 8.62 -5.59
C ILE A 33 7.25 9.19 -4.54
N VAL A 34 6.00 9.34 -4.91
CA VAL A 34 4.89 9.72 -4.03
C VAL A 34 3.89 8.59 -4.00
N VAL A 35 3.65 8.04 -2.82
CA VAL A 35 2.58 7.06 -2.59
C VAL A 35 1.53 7.69 -1.71
N ILE A 36 0.29 7.68 -2.15
CA ILE A 36 -0.88 8.12 -1.40
C ILE A 36 -1.72 6.88 -1.13
N MET A 37 -1.71 6.42 0.13
CA MET A 37 -2.47 5.26 0.56
C MET A 37 -3.63 5.71 1.44
N ALA A 38 -4.81 5.77 0.86
CA ALA A 38 -6.06 6.04 1.56
C ALA A 38 -6.42 4.89 2.51
N ASP A 39 -7.39 5.11 3.38
CA ASP A 39 -7.89 4.17 4.40
C ASP A 39 -9.32 3.77 4.07
N ASP A 40 -9.60 2.47 3.96
CA ASP A 40 -10.93 1.90 3.69
C ASP A 40 -11.62 2.36 2.38
N VAL A 41 -10.85 2.76 1.37
CA VAL A 41 -11.43 3.21 0.09
C VAL A 41 -11.78 2.03 -0.81
N GLY A 42 -13.08 1.84 -1.03
CA GLY A 42 -13.58 0.77 -1.90
C GLY A 42 -13.28 0.99 -3.38
N TRP A 43 -13.20 -0.11 -4.16
CA TRP A 43 -12.87 -0.12 -5.58
C TRP A 43 -13.71 0.88 -6.40
N ALA A 44 -14.99 1.00 -6.12
CA ALA A 44 -15.90 1.91 -6.83
C ALA A 44 -16.11 3.25 -6.10
N SER A 45 -15.12 3.74 -5.33
CA SER A 45 -15.22 5.03 -4.64
C SER A 45 -14.56 6.18 -5.41
N LEU A 46 -13.97 5.92 -6.59
CA LEU A 46 -13.39 6.92 -7.47
C LEU A 46 -14.22 7.08 -8.75
N GLY A 47 -14.38 8.30 -9.25
CA GLY A 47 -15.12 8.63 -10.47
C GLY A 47 -14.65 7.80 -11.66
N SER A 48 -13.33 7.69 -11.85
CA SER A 48 -12.71 6.91 -12.92
C SER A 48 -13.02 5.41 -12.86
N TYR A 49 -13.40 4.87 -11.69
CA TYR A 49 -13.78 3.46 -11.52
C TYR A 49 -15.28 3.24 -11.61
N HIS A 50 -16.10 4.06 -10.95
CA HIS A 50 -17.57 3.87 -10.95
C HIS A 50 -18.27 4.50 -12.17
N GLN A 51 -17.63 5.43 -12.86
CA GLN A 51 -18.09 6.04 -14.13
C GLN A 51 -19.56 6.51 -14.09
N GLY A 52 -19.95 7.22 -13.03
CA GLY A 52 -21.29 7.76 -12.84
C GLY A 52 -22.27 6.83 -12.11
N LEU A 53 -21.85 5.63 -11.66
CA LEU A 53 -22.69 4.74 -10.86
C LEU A 53 -22.98 5.31 -9.46
N LYS A 54 -22.05 6.09 -8.90
CA LYS A 54 -22.16 6.73 -7.59
C LYS A 54 -22.16 8.26 -7.71
N SER A 55 -22.63 8.94 -6.65
CA SER A 55 -22.61 10.41 -6.51
C SER A 55 -21.24 10.99 -6.16
N ILE A 56 -20.29 10.14 -5.78
CA ILE A 56 -18.92 10.53 -5.39
C ILE A 56 -18.19 11.15 -6.58
N GLU A 57 -17.61 12.32 -6.36
CA GLU A 57 -16.82 13.05 -7.36
C GLU A 57 -15.36 13.14 -6.92
N THR A 58 -14.42 12.67 -7.76
CA THR A 58 -12.98 12.67 -7.49
C THR A 58 -12.18 13.21 -8.67
N PRO A 59 -12.37 14.50 -9.05
CA PRO A 59 -11.82 15.05 -10.29
C PRO A 59 -10.29 15.05 -10.35
N ASN A 60 -9.57 15.18 -9.21
CA ASN A 60 -8.11 15.14 -9.19
C ASN A 60 -7.57 13.72 -9.38
N LEU A 61 -8.20 12.73 -8.74
CA LEU A 61 -7.89 11.31 -8.95
C LEU A 61 -8.29 10.84 -10.34
N ASP A 62 -9.38 11.35 -10.90
CA ASP A 62 -9.80 11.06 -12.27
C ASP A 62 -8.82 11.66 -13.29
N LYS A 63 -8.30 12.87 -13.02
CA LYS A 63 -7.21 13.47 -13.80
C LYS A 63 -5.94 12.61 -13.70
N LEU A 64 -5.54 12.19 -12.49
CA LEU A 64 -4.40 11.31 -12.30
C LEU A 64 -4.56 10.00 -13.10
N ALA A 65 -5.74 9.38 -13.08
CA ALA A 65 -6.06 8.18 -13.84
C ALA A 65 -5.99 8.40 -15.37
N SER A 66 -6.37 9.56 -15.84
CA SER A 66 -6.27 9.93 -17.26
C SER A 66 -4.83 10.17 -17.75
N GLN A 67 -3.94 10.53 -16.83
CA GLN A 67 -2.52 10.80 -17.08
C GLN A 67 -1.61 9.59 -16.83
N GLY A 68 -2.14 8.50 -16.28
CA GLY A 68 -1.41 7.29 -15.94
C GLY A 68 -2.19 6.03 -16.27
N VAL A 69 -1.95 4.98 -15.52
CA VAL A 69 -2.59 3.66 -15.65
C VAL A 69 -3.54 3.41 -14.49
N ARG A 70 -4.68 2.76 -14.79
CA ARG A 70 -5.62 2.22 -13.79
C ARG A 70 -5.49 0.70 -13.73
N LEU A 71 -5.39 0.15 -12.53
CA LEU A 71 -5.30 -1.28 -12.29
C LEU A 71 -6.64 -1.80 -11.77
N THR A 72 -7.36 -2.60 -12.57
CA THR A 72 -8.69 -3.10 -12.19
C THR A 72 -8.65 -4.40 -11.40
N ASP A 73 -7.56 -5.15 -11.48
CA ASP A 73 -7.27 -6.35 -10.69
C ASP A 73 -6.13 -6.08 -9.71
N TYR A 74 -6.28 -4.99 -8.92
CA TYR A 74 -5.33 -4.65 -7.86
C TYR A 74 -5.86 -5.12 -6.51
N TYR A 75 -4.97 -5.75 -5.74
CA TYR A 75 -5.28 -6.38 -4.46
C TYR A 75 -4.46 -5.77 -3.34
N ALA A 76 -5.13 -5.42 -2.26
CA ALA A 76 -4.55 -5.10 -0.96
C ALA A 76 -4.68 -6.32 -0.02
N GLN A 77 -4.82 -6.07 1.27
CA GLN A 77 -5.06 -7.12 2.27
C GLN A 77 -6.38 -6.83 3.01
N PRO A 78 -6.91 -7.75 3.84
CA PRO A 78 -8.25 -7.58 4.38
C PRO A 78 -8.37 -6.53 5.49
N SER A 79 -7.25 -5.99 6.00
CA SER A 79 -7.27 -4.99 7.08
C SER A 79 -6.10 -4.01 6.98
N CYS A 80 -6.24 -2.86 7.66
CA CYS A 80 -5.28 -1.75 7.55
C CYS A 80 -3.84 -2.16 7.89
N THR A 81 -3.61 -2.77 9.06
CA THR A 81 -2.27 -3.23 9.46
C THR A 81 -1.70 -4.20 8.42
N ALA A 82 -2.50 -5.17 7.98
CA ALA A 82 -2.08 -6.16 7.00
C ALA A 82 -1.73 -5.52 5.63
N GLY A 83 -2.60 -4.63 5.13
CA GLY A 83 -2.37 -3.94 3.85
C GLY A 83 -1.13 -3.04 3.87
N ARG A 84 -0.95 -2.29 4.95
CA ARG A 84 0.21 -1.40 5.14
C ARG A 84 1.51 -2.18 5.28
N ALA A 85 1.50 -3.28 6.04
CA ALA A 85 2.65 -4.16 6.18
C ALA A 85 3.02 -4.84 4.85
N ALA A 86 2.03 -5.39 4.13
CA ALA A 86 2.23 -6.04 2.83
C ALA A 86 2.86 -5.08 1.81
N PHE A 87 2.29 -3.87 1.69
CA PHE A 87 2.82 -2.83 0.81
C PHE A 87 4.27 -2.45 1.18
N LEU A 88 4.51 -2.16 2.45
CA LEU A 88 5.79 -1.64 2.91
C LEU A 88 6.92 -2.67 2.81
N THR A 89 6.62 -3.96 3.07
CA THR A 89 7.61 -5.04 3.18
C THR A 89 7.70 -5.94 1.95
N GLY A 90 6.73 -5.87 1.03
CA GLY A 90 6.63 -6.80 -0.11
C GLY A 90 6.39 -8.25 0.30
N GLN A 91 5.94 -8.51 1.52
CA GLN A 91 5.70 -9.83 2.09
C GLN A 91 4.23 -10.00 2.49
N LEU A 92 3.72 -11.23 2.38
CA LEU A 92 2.42 -11.57 2.98
C LEU A 92 2.45 -11.30 4.49
N PRO A 93 1.40 -10.67 5.07
CA PRO A 93 1.34 -10.34 6.48
C PRO A 93 1.55 -11.52 7.43
N VAL A 94 1.19 -12.74 7.00
CA VAL A 94 1.46 -13.97 7.76
C VAL A 94 2.96 -14.22 7.99
N ARG A 95 3.88 -13.64 7.17
CA ARG A 95 5.33 -13.81 7.34
C ARG A 95 5.90 -12.92 8.42
N ASN A 96 5.39 -11.71 8.57
CA ASN A 96 5.90 -10.70 9.50
C ASN A 96 5.03 -10.53 10.76
N GLY A 97 3.94 -11.32 10.89
CA GLY A 97 3.04 -11.27 12.04
C GLY A 97 2.02 -10.12 12.03
N MET A 98 2.06 -9.23 11.01
CA MET A 98 1.18 -8.06 10.93
C MET A 98 -0.13 -8.37 10.19
N HIS A 99 -0.79 -9.46 10.55
CA HIS A 99 -1.92 -10.03 9.80
C HIS A 99 -3.32 -9.62 10.30
N THR A 100 -3.39 -8.82 11.37
CA THR A 100 -4.64 -8.27 11.92
C THR A 100 -4.40 -6.87 12.47
N VAL A 101 -5.46 -6.20 12.93
CA VAL A 101 -5.42 -4.81 13.42
C VAL A 101 -4.65 -4.73 14.73
N GLY A 102 -3.63 -3.86 14.77
CA GLY A 102 -2.89 -3.55 15.98
C GLY A 102 -3.64 -2.58 16.91
N LEU A 103 -3.62 -2.85 18.20
CA LEU A 103 -4.27 -2.03 19.24
C LEU A 103 -3.24 -1.35 20.16
N PRO A 104 -3.62 -0.23 20.82
CA PRO A 104 -2.77 0.37 21.84
C PRO A 104 -2.44 -0.62 22.96
N GLY A 105 -1.16 -0.67 23.36
CA GLY A 105 -0.66 -1.55 24.43
C GLY A 105 -0.22 -2.93 23.97
N GLU A 106 -0.36 -3.27 22.70
CA GLU A 106 0.19 -4.50 22.13
C GLU A 106 1.70 -4.38 21.88
N SER A 107 2.41 -5.52 21.96
CA SER A 107 3.86 -5.55 21.71
C SER A 107 4.21 -5.77 20.24
N ALA A 108 3.20 -5.95 19.38
CA ALA A 108 3.37 -6.24 17.97
C ALA A 108 3.92 -5.07 17.17
N GLY A 109 4.70 -5.37 16.14
CA GLY A 109 5.26 -4.39 15.21
C GLY A 109 6.17 -5.07 14.19
N LEU A 110 6.56 -4.35 13.14
CA LEU A 110 7.46 -4.86 12.12
C LEU A 110 8.82 -5.20 12.73
N HIS A 111 9.27 -6.44 12.50
CA HIS A 111 10.58 -6.91 12.96
C HIS A 111 11.73 -6.21 12.20
N GLU A 112 12.90 -6.09 12.86
CA GLU A 112 14.07 -5.44 12.24
C GLU A 112 14.61 -6.17 11.01
N ASP A 113 14.40 -7.48 10.93
CA ASP A 113 14.76 -8.31 9.77
C ASP A 113 13.80 -8.16 8.57
N ASP A 114 12.68 -7.46 8.72
CA ASP A 114 11.78 -7.19 7.59
C ASP A 114 12.31 -6.02 6.76
N PRO A 115 12.62 -6.24 5.47
CA PRO A 115 12.98 -5.15 4.57
C PRO A 115 11.78 -4.21 4.40
N THR A 116 12.06 -2.92 4.20
CA THR A 116 11.04 -1.93 3.90
C THR A 116 11.39 -1.14 2.64
N ILE A 117 10.38 -0.65 1.92
CA ILE A 117 10.60 0.21 0.75
C ILE A 117 11.55 1.37 1.09
N PRO A 118 11.30 2.20 2.14
CA PRO A 118 12.18 3.31 2.47
C PRO A 118 13.58 2.84 2.86
N GLY A 119 13.72 1.73 3.58
CA GLY A 119 15.02 1.19 3.95
C GLY A 119 15.89 0.82 2.75
N LEU A 120 15.30 0.21 1.73
CA LEU A 120 16.00 -0.12 0.48
C LEU A 120 16.25 1.13 -0.38
N LEU A 121 15.30 2.05 -0.48
CA LEU A 121 15.46 3.29 -1.24
C LEU A 121 16.53 4.22 -0.64
N LYS A 122 16.67 4.27 0.68
CA LYS A 122 17.78 4.99 1.33
C LYS A 122 19.15 4.49 0.87
N LYS A 123 19.33 3.18 0.69
CA LYS A 123 20.56 2.59 0.13
C LYS A 123 20.82 3.04 -1.31
N LEU A 124 19.77 3.45 -2.00
CA LEU A 124 19.85 4.03 -3.35
C LEU A 124 19.97 5.57 -3.33
N GLY A 125 20.12 6.21 -2.17
CA GLY A 125 20.36 7.64 -2.01
C GLY A 125 19.10 8.50 -1.90
N TYR A 126 17.95 7.92 -1.70
CA TYR A 126 16.69 8.65 -1.45
C TYR A 126 16.65 9.25 -0.04
N THR A 127 15.99 10.40 0.09
CA THR A 127 15.43 10.84 1.37
C THR A 127 14.00 10.34 1.49
N THR A 128 13.55 10.02 2.71
CA THR A 128 12.30 9.25 2.90
C THR A 128 11.44 9.83 4.00
N GLY A 129 10.15 10.04 3.72
CA GLY A 129 9.19 10.59 4.68
C GLY A 129 7.88 9.81 4.69
N GLN A 130 7.25 9.71 5.88
CA GLN A 130 5.90 9.17 6.03
C GLN A 130 5.06 10.14 6.84
N PHE A 131 3.86 10.45 6.34
CA PHE A 131 2.96 11.42 6.97
C PHE A 131 1.55 10.84 7.04
N GLY A 132 1.01 10.78 8.28
CA GLY A 132 -0.29 10.21 8.60
C GLY A 132 -0.23 8.85 9.26
N LYS A 133 -1.21 7.99 8.98
CA LYS A 133 -1.39 6.68 9.63
C LYS A 133 -0.24 5.72 9.33
N ASN A 134 0.39 5.18 10.40
CA ASN A 134 1.36 4.08 10.28
C ASN A 134 0.72 2.70 10.47
N HIS A 135 0.13 2.44 11.64
CA HIS A 135 -0.56 1.22 12.04
C HIS A 135 0.29 -0.06 12.03
N LEU A 136 1.59 0.05 12.28
CA LEU A 136 2.57 -1.05 12.28
C LEU A 136 3.31 -1.19 13.61
N GLY A 137 2.63 -0.87 14.71
CA GLY A 137 3.14 -0.92 16.08
C GLY A 137 3.44 0.46 16.67
N ASP A 138 3.48 0.55 18.00
CA ASP A 138 3.63 1.80 18.76
C ASP A 138 4.91 1.88 19.58
N ARG A 139 5.66 0.78 19.71
CA ARG A 139 6.95 0.77 20.42
C ARG A 139 8.01 1.53 19.62
N ASN A 140 8.95 2.14 20.34
CA ASN A 140 9.97 2.99 19.71
C ASN A 140 10.81 2.22 18.67
N GLU A 141 11.12 0.96 18.93
CA GLU A 141 11.91 0.13 18.01
C GLU A 141 11.26 -0.12 16.66
N VAL A 142 9.91 -0.05 16.56
CA VAL A 142 9.15 -0.33 15.34
C VAL A 142 8.62 0.93 14.66
N LEU A 143 8.90 2.12 15.18
CA LEU A 143 8.47 3.37 14.56
C LEU A 143 9.07 3.54 13.14
N PRO A 144 8.40 4.27 12.26
CA PRO A 144 8.83 4.45 10.87
C PRO A 144 10.29 4.91 10.73
N THR A 145 10.77 5.78 11.61
CA THR A 145 12.15 6.29 11.60
C THR A 145 13.20 5.24 11.98
N ASN A 146 12.81 4.17 12.67
CA ASN A 146 13.64 2.97 12.86
C ASN A 146 13.41 1.91 11.77
N ARG A 147 12.44 2.11 10.87
CA ARG A 147 12.09 1.21 9.77
C ARG A 147 12.40 1.82 8.38
N GLY A 148 13.34 2.76 8.30
CA GLY A 148 13.89 3.27 7.06
C GLY A 148 13.43 4.66 6.66
N PHE A 149 12.45 5.26 7.30
CA PHE A 149 12.10 6.66 7.06
C PHE A 149 13.09 7.62 7.74
N ASP A 150 13.38 8.75 7.11
CA ASP A 150 14.16 9.83 7.72
C ASP A 150 13.29 10.69 8.62
N GLU A 151 12.01 10.81 8.29
CA GLU A 151 11.04 11.62 9.01
C GLU A 151 9.66 10.94 9.03
N TYR A 152 8.98 11.04 10.16
CA TYR A 152 7.61 10.57 10.32
C TYR A 152 6.81 11.55 11.17
N TRP A 153 5.62 11.91 10.71
CA TRP A 153 4.59 12.62 11.48
C TRP A 153 3.26 11.90 11.33
N GLY A 154 2.58 11.58 12.43
CA GLY A 154 1.27 10.95 12.36
C GLY A 154 0.90 10.12 13.59
N TRP A 155 -0.07 9.23 13.41
CA TRP A 155 -0.63 8.36 14.44
C TRP A 155 -0.42 6.87 14.12
N LEU A 156 -0.51 6.04 15.17
CA LEU A 156 0.03 4.67 15.13
C LEU A 156 -1.04 3.59 15.10
N TYR A 157 -2.34 3.94 15.07
CA TYR A 157 -3.45 3.01 15.17
C TYR A 157 -4.54 3.33 14.13
N HIS A 158 -5.68 2.60 14.18
CA HIS A 158 -6.90 3.02 13.50
C HIS A 158 -7.42 4.33 14.10
N LEU A 159 -8.17 5.11 13.31
CA LEU A 159 -8.55 6.46 13.70
C LEU A 159 -9.34 6.51 15.02
N ASN A 160 -10.30 5.58 15.20
CA ASN A 160 -11.11 5.48 16.41
C ASN A 160 -10.30 5.32 17.71
N ALA A 161 -9.13 4.65 17.66
CA ALA A 161 -8.31 4.50 18.86
C ALA A 161 -7.84 5.83 19.42
N MET A 162 -7.71 6.83 18.56
CA MET A 162 -7.29 8.19 18.98
C MET A 162 -8.35 8.91 19.82
N GLU A 163 -9.57 8.38 19.88
CA GLU A 163 -10.71 8.91 20.64
C GLU A 163 -10.94 8.19 21.97
N TYR A 164 -10.29 7.05 22.23
CA TYR A 164 -10.56 6.23 23.42
C TYR A 164 -10.56 7.04 24.72
N THR A 165 -9.61 7.93 24.91
CA THR A 165 -9.46 8.71 26.16
C THR A 165 -10.53 9.77 26.38
N VAL A 166 -11.31 10.11 25.36
CA VAL A 166 -12.43 11.06 25.45
C VAL A 166 -13.80 10.36 25.46
N ASP A 167 -13.83 9.04 25.32
CA ASP A 167 -15.04 8.24 25.45
C ASP A 167 -15.51 8.24 26.90
N PRO A 168 -16.81 8.45 27.20
CA PRO A 168 -17.36 8.44 28.55
C PRO A 168 -17.15 7.14 29.32
N ASP A 169 -17.05 6.01 28.64
CA ASP A 169 -16.82 4.69 29.23
C ASP A 169 -15.33 4.38 29.47
N TRP A 170 -14.43 5.27 29.04
CA TRP A 170 -12.99 5.09 29.25
C TRP A 170 -12.62 5.16 30.72
N PRO A 171 -11.92 4.14 31.28
CA PRO A 171 -11.50 4.17 32.68
C PRO A 171 -10.59 5.36 32.99
N GLN A 172 -10.97 6.15 34.02
CA GLN A 172 -10.19 7.31 34.47
C GLN A 172 -9.04 6.92 35.41
N ASP A 173 -8.44 5.76 35.17
CA ASP A 173 -7.33 5.20 35.94
C ASP A 173 -6.00 5.45 35.19
N GLU A 174 -5.05 6.07 35.89
CA GLU A 174 -3.76 6.44 35.29
C GLU A 174 -2.95 5.20 34.84
N ALA A 175 -2.96 4.11 35.64
CA ALA A 175 -2.23 2.91 35.31
C ALA A 175 -2.86 2.22 34.08
N PHE A 176 -4.21 2.25 33.97
CA PHE A 176 -4.91 1.76 32.79
C PHE A 176 -4.56 2.58 31.55
N ASN A 177 -4.63 3.90 31.65
CA ASN A 177 -4.31 4.81 30.56
C ASN A 177 -2.83 4.65 30.11
N ASN A 178 -1.91 4.55 31.06
CA ASN A 178 -0.49 4.31 30.76
C ASN A 178 -0.21 2.99 30.08
N LYS A 179 -1.11 2.00 30.17
CA LYS A 179 -0.96 0.69 29.54
C LYS A 179 -1.70 0.58 28.21
N TYR A 180 -2.95 1.06 28.15
CA TYR A 180 -3.87 0.82 27.05
C TYR A 180 -4.29 2.08 26.28
N GLY A 181 -3.99 3.27 26.78
CA GLY A 181 -4.29 4.53 26.09
C GLY A 181 -3.54 4.65 24.77
N PRO A 182 -4.10 5.26 23.73
CA PRO A 182 -3.38 5.50 22.50
C PRO A 182 -2.19 6.45 22.75
N ARG A 183 -1.09 6.19 22.04
CA ARG A 183 0.00 7.16 21.95
C ARG A 183 -0.49 8.37 21.15
N ASN A 184 -0.09 9.56 21.57
CA ASN A 184 -0.39 10.79 20.84
C ASN A 184 0.15 10.76 19.40
N ILE A 185 -0.25 11.74 18.59
CA ILE A 185 0.46 12.06 17.35
C ILE A 185 1.91 12.35 17.72
N ILE A 186 2.82 11.81 16.95
CA ILE A 186 4.25 12.01 17.14
C ILE A 186 4.90 12.57 15.89
N HIS A 187 5.96 13.36 16.10
CA HIS A 187 6.89 13.74 15.05
C HIS A 187 8.24 13.11 15.37
N SER A 188 8.74 12.25 14.50
CA SER A 188 10.03 11.60 14.72
C SER A 188 10.98 11.78 13.55
N TYR A 189 12.28 11.81 13.87
CA TYR A 189 13.37 12.01 12.91
C TYR A 189 14.46 10.97 13.15
N ALA A 190 14.89 10.31 12.10
CA ALA A 190 16.03 9.41 12.16
C ALA A 190 17.33 10.20 12.50
N THR A 191 18.19 9.59 13.31
CA THR A 191 19.48 10.16 13.71
C THR A 191 20.61 9.15 13.48
N ASP A 192 21.85 9.64 13.31
CA ASP A 192 23.01 8.78 13.12
C ASP A 192 23.45 8.10 14.43
N THR A 193 23.13 8.71 15.57
CA THR A 193 23.53 8.25 16.91
C THR A 193 22.32 7.89 17.76
N ASP A 194 22.51 6.88 18.64
CA ASP A 194 21.52 6.53 19.63
C ASP A 194 21.28 7.72 20.58
N GLN A 195 20.01 8.02 20.86
CA GLN A 195 19.63 9.16 21.72
C GLN A 195 19.75 8.80 23.22
N ASN A 196 19.93 7.51 23.57
CA ASN A 196 20.00 7.03 24.95
C ASN A 196 18.78 7.42 25.83
N VAL A 197 17.64 7.62 25.19
CA VAL A 197 16.35 7.90 25.85
C VAL A 197 15.54 6.60 25.89
N VAL A 198 15.05 6.26 27.07
CA VAL A 198 14.20 5.08 27.27
C VAL A 198 12.86 5.50 27.83
N ASP A 199 11.80 5.30 27.06
CA ASP A 199 10.45 5.42 27.56
C ASP A 199 10.04 4.16 28.31
N LYS A 200 9.34 4.31 29.44
CA LYS A 200 8.94 3.15 30.29
C LYS A 200 7.94 2.23 29.58
N ARG A 201 7.10 2.76 28.72
CA ARG A 201 6.07 2.02 27.98
C ARG A 201 6.57 1.64 26.58
N PHE A 202 7.13 2.59 25.88
CA PHE A 202 7.45 2.42 24.45
C PHE A 202 8.89 1.95 24.20
N GLY A 203 9.71 1.80 25.23
CA GLY A 203 11.07 1.27 25.14
C GLY A 203 12.11 2.30 24.68
N PRO A 204 13.32 1.84 24.31
CA PRO A 204 14.42 2.71 23.91
C PRO A 204 14.12 3.44 22.60
N ALA A 205 14.45 4.73 22.54
CA ALA A 205 14.27 5.53 21.33
C ALA A 205 15.18 5.02 20.18
N GLY A 206 16.40 4.58 20.52
CA GLY A 206 17.35 4.18 19.51
C GLY A 206 17.87 5.37 18.69
N LYS A 207 18.08 5.15 17.40
CA LYS A 207 18.61 6.17 16.48
C LYS A 207 17.50 7.08 15.92
N GLN A 208 16.70 7.66 16.79
CA GLN A 208 15.65 8.61 16.40
C GLN A 208 15.36 9.61 17.54
N ARG A 209 15.03 10.83 17.15
CA ARG A 209 14.44 11.84 18.03
C ARG A 209 12.93 11.78 17.87
N ILE A 210 12.20 11.73 18.97
CA ILE A 210 10.75 11.63 18.99
C ILE A 210 10.19 12.83 19.75
N GLU A 211 9.24 13.53 19.16
CA GLU A 211 8.49 14.64 19.72
C GLU A 211 7.02 14.25 19.85
N ASP A 212 6.42 14.54 20.98
CA ASP A 212 4.99 14.38 21.21
C ASP A 212 4.27 15.60 20.64
N ASP A 213 3.35 15.38 19.70
CA ASP A 213 2.58 16.44 19.03
C ASP A 213 1.12 16.50 19.54
N GLY A 214 0.86 15.86 20.67
CA GLY A 214 -0.41 15.90 21.37
C GLY A 214 -1.46 14.93 20.84
N PRO A 215 -2.61 14.87 21.55
CA PRO A 215 -3.70 13.95 21.22
C PRO A 215 -4.45 14.38 19.94
N ALA A 216 -5.19 13.45 19.37
CA ALA A 216 -6.08 13.70 18.22
C ALA A 216 -7.56 13.45 18.58
N PRO A 217 -8.17 14.27 19.45
CA PRO A 217 -9.59 14.20 19.75
C PRO A 217 -10.43 14.53 18.48
N PRO A 218 -11.75 14.26 18.49
CA PRO A 218 -12.64 14.54 17.36
C PRO A 218 -12.48 15.92 16.73
N SER A 219 -12.25 16.95 17.56
CA SER A 219 -12.06 18.34 17.08
C SER A 219 -10.77 18.53 16.26
N ARG A 220 -9.68 17.80 16.55
CA ARG A 220 -8.45 17.82 15.73
C ARG A 220 -8.60 16.95 14.48
N GLN A 221 -9.39 15.88 14.58
CA GLN A 221 -9.64 15.00 13.43
C GLN A 221 -10.39 15.68 12.30
N GLU A 222 -11.12 16.78 12.57
CA GLU A 222 -11.77 17.61 11.54
C GLU A 222 -10.79 18.14 10.49
N THR A 223 -9.52 18.39 10.85
CA THR A 223 -8.48 18.97 9.98
C THR A 223 -7.23 18.10 9.85
N LEU A 224 -7.29 16.85 10.33
CA LEU A 224 -6.11 15.99 10.43
C LEU A 224 -5.46 15.70 9.07
N ASP A 225 -6.26 15.54 8.03
CA ASP A 225 -5.73 15.30 6.68
C ASP A 225 -5.15 16.55 6.01
N ASP A 226 -5.55 17.75 6.46
CA ASP A 226 -4.85 18.99 6.08
C ASP A 226 -3.46 19.06 6.74
N GLU A 227 -3.32 18.62 8.01
CA GLU A 227 -2.01 18.51 8.67
C GLU A 227 -1.12 17.48 7.94
N VAL A 228 -1.65 16.29 7.60
CA VAL A 228 -0.93 15.28 6.78
C VAL A 228 -0.45 15.88 5.47
N THR A 229 -1.31 16.61 4.79
CA THR A 229 -0.99 17.25 3.51
C THR A 229 0.09 18.30 3.68
N ALA A 230 0.00 19.15 4.69
CA ALA A 230 0.98 20.21 4.97
C ALA A 230 2.38 19.64 5.25
N HIS A 231 2.50 18.60 6.10
CA HIS A 231 3.76 17.91 6.36
C HIS A 231 4.32 17.22 5.12
N THR A 232 3.44 16.61 4.29
CA THR A 232 3.84 16.01 3.01
C THR A 232 4.45 17.06 2.07
N LEU A 233 3.80 18.20 1.90
CA LEU A 233 4.26 19.28 1.02
C LEU A 233 5.57 19.91 1.52
N ASP A 234 5.68 20.15 2.83
CA ASP A 234 6.91 20.68 3.45
C ASP A 234 8.10 19.73 3.20
N PHE A 235 7.91 18.43 3.40
CA PHE A 235 8.94 17.43 3.15
C PHE A 235 9.38 17.43 1.67
N ILE A 236 8.42 17.44 0.73
CA ILE A 236 8.70 17.48 -0.71
C ILE A 236 9.54 18.72 -1.05
N ASN A 237 9.13 19.90 -0.59
CA ASN A 237 9.85 21.15 -0.83
C ASN A 237 11.30 21.08 -0.30
N ARG A 238 11.49 20.62 0.94
CA ARG A 238 12.83 20.47 1.54
C ARG A 238 13.70 19.43 0.82
N ALA A 239 13.11 18.39 0.24
CA ALA A 239 13.85 17.40 -0.55
C ALA A 239 14.31 17.97 -1.89
N VAL A 240 13.45 18.74 -2.56
CA VAL A 240 13.77 19.46 -3.81
C VAL A 240 14.86 20.50 -3.58
N ASP A 241 14.79 21.30 -2.52
CA ASP A 241 15.82 22.28 -2.15
C ASP A 241 17.21 21.63 -1.92
N LYS A 242 17.23 20.37 -1.50
CA LYS A 242 18.45 19.58 -1.30
C LYS A 242 18.90 18.81 -2.56
N GLU A 243 18.19 18.93 -3.65
CA GLU A 243 18.44 18.21 -4.92
C GLU A 243 18.54 16.68 -4.73
N LYS A 244 17.75 16.11 -3.82
CA LYS A 244 17.72 14.66 -3.54
C LYS A 244 16.46 14.03 -4.08
N PRO A 245 16.55 12.83 -4.69
CA PRO A 245 15.37 12.06 -4.98
C PRO A 245 14.70 11.67 -3.66
N PHE A 246 13.37 11.66 -3.64
CA PHE A 246 12.62 11.38 -2.43
C PHE A 246 11.59 10.26 -2.62
N PHE A 247 11.32 9.57 -1.54
CA PHE A 247 10.17 8.70 -1.35
C PHE A 247 9.30 9.28 -0.24
N VAL A 248 8.06 9.61 -0.54
CA VAL A 248 7.09 10.04 0.45
C VAL A 248 5.89 9.09 0.45
N TRP A 249 5.49 8.65 1.64
CA TRP A 249 4.26 7.89 1.88
C TRP A 249 3.28 8.75 2.63
N MET A 250 2.32 9.32 1.91
CA MET A 250 1.18 10.05 2.45
C MET A 250 0.07 9.06 2.79
N ALA A 251 -0.35 9.02 4.04
CA ALA A 251 -1.34 8.08 4.56
C ALA A 251 -2.47 8.83 5.31
N PRO A 252 -3.38 9.50 4.57
CA PRO A 252 -4.49 10.24 5.15
C PRO A 252 -5.46 9.32 5.90
N ALA A 253 -6.28 9.89 6.79
CA ALA A 253 -7.29 9.17 7.54
C ALA A 253 -8.53 8.80 6.71
N ARG A 254 -8.82 9.61 5.67
CA ARG A 254 -10.01 9.40 4.82
C ARG A 254 -9.80 8.17 3.93
N ALA A 255 -10.85 7.31 3.79
CA ALA A 255 -12.22 7.43 4.28
C ALA A 255 -12.54 6.53 5.50
N HIS A 256 -11.61 6.29 6.43
CA HIS A 256 -11.86 5.47 7.64
C HIS A 256 -12.93 6.13 8.52
N VAL A 257 -13.86 5.34 9.08
CA VAL A 257 -14.81 5.81 10.10
C VAL A 257 -14.14 5.81 11.49
N TRP A 258 -14.53 6.66 12.48
CA TRP A 258 -15.54 7.68 12.26
C TRP A 258 -14.89 8.93 11.72
N THR A 259 -15.53 9.61 10.78
CA THR A 259 -14.97 10.80 10.16
C THR A 259 -15.64 12.06 10.68
N TYR A 260 -14.83 13.01 11.13
CA TYR A 260 -15.26 14.34 11.52
C TYR A 260 -14.89 15.32 10.40
N LEU A 261 -15.89 16.00 9.85
CA LEU A 261 -15.68 16.99 8.80
C LEU A 261 -15.40 18.36 9.41
N SER A 262 -14.46 19.09 8.83
CA SER A 262 -14.30 20.52 9.12
C SER A 262 -15.58 21.30 8.76
N PRO A 263 -15.79 22.50 9.31
CA PRO A 263 -16.96 23.32 8.99
C PRO A 263 -17.14 23.57 7.49
N GLU A 264 -16.05 23.70 6.73
CA GLU A 264 -16.05 23.91 5.28
C GLU A 264 -16.63 22.70 4.55
N TYR A 265 -16.20 21.50 4.87
CA TYR A 265 -16.71 20.27 4.25
C TYR A 265 -18.10 19.91 4.77
N LYS A 266 -18.36 20.12 6.08
CA LYS A 266 -19.68 19.88 6.68
C LYS A 266 -20.79 20.72 6.02
N ALA A 267 -20.49 21.94 5.60
CA ALA A 267 -21.43 22.82 4.90
C ALA A 267 -21.84 22.28 3.51
N GLN A 268 -21.15 21.29 2.97
CA GLN A 268 -21.43 20.68 1.68
C GLN A 268 -22.33 19.45 1.78
N LEU A 269 -22.64 18.98 2.98
CA LEU A 269 -23.61 17.91 3.21
C LEU A 269 -25.01 18.31 2.77
N GLY A 270 -25.79 17.37 2.26
CA GLY A 270 -27.14 17.58 1.75
C GLY A 270 -27.20 17.67 0.23
N ASN A 271 -28.36 17.97 -0.32
CA ASN A 271 -28.60 17.99 -1.78
C ASN A 271 -28.20 16.69 -2.50
N GLY A 272 -28.42 15.53 -1.83
CA GLY A 272 -28.07 14.21 -2.34
C GLY A 272 -26.62 13.79 -2.04
N LYS A 273 -25.83 14.60 -1.35
CA LYS A 273 -24.47 14.25 -0.91
C LYS A 273 -24.47 13.87 0.57
N GLY A 274 -24.07 12.63 0.86
CA GLY A 274 -23.90 12.09 2.21
C GLY A 274 -22.46 12.26 2.72
N LEU A 275 -22.19 11.72 3.90
CA LEU A 275 -20.86 11.80 4.52
C LEU A 275 -19.78 11.21 3.61
N GLN A 276 -20.02 10.02 3.04
CA GLN A 276 -19.06 9.36 2.16
C GLN A 276 -18.70 10.20 0.91
N ASP A 277 -19.68 10.92 0.33
CA ASP A 277 -19.41 11.80 -0.83
C ASP A 277 -18.43 12.91 -0.45
N ILE A 278 -18.62 13.49 0.73
CA ILE A 278 -17.85 14.65 1.19
C ILE A 278 -16.45 14.26 1.68
N ILE A 279 -16.30 13.13 2.38
CA ILE A 279 -14.96 12.66 2.80
C ILE A 279 -14.10 12.25 1.60
N MET A 280 -14.72 11.65 0.58
CA MET A 280 -14.01 11.34 -0.67
C MET A 280 -13.63 12.61 -1.44
N LYS A 281 -14.46 13.66 -1.39
CA LYS A 281 -14.09 14.96 -1.93
C LYS A 281 -12.91 15.59 -1.18
N GLU A 282 -12.90 15.56 0.13
CA GLU A 282 -11.78 16.07 0.95
C GLU A 282 -10.48 15.32 0.63
N LEU A 283 -10.54 14.00 0.53
CA LEU A 283 -9.40 13.17 0.10
C LEU A 283 -8.90 13.60 -1.28
N ASP A 284 -9.81 13.75 -2.25
CA ASP A 284 -9.48 14.16 -3.61
C ASP A 284 -8.87 15.56 -3.67
N ASP A 285 -9.41 16.52 -2.91
CA ASP A 285 -8.87 17.87 -2.80
C ASP A 285 -7.43 17.87 -2.24
N ASN A 286 -7.14 17.04 -1.24
CA ASN A 286 -5.80 16.89 -0.66
C ASN A 286 -4.82 16.22 -1.65
N VAL A 287 -5.27 15.22 -2.41
CA VAL A 287 -4.49 14.68 -3.54
C VAL A 287 -4.21 15.76 -4.57
N GLY A 288 -5.21 16.58 -4.89
CA GLY A 288 -5.08 17.73 -5.80
C GLY A 288 -4.00 18.72 -5.38
N LYS A 289 -3.90 19.04 -4.05
CA LYS A 289 -2.84 19.90 -3.50
C LYS A 289 -1.45 19.32 -3.75
N VAL A 290 -1.26 18.01 -3.54
CA VAL A 290 0.03 17.34 -3.79
C VAL A 290 0.39 17.38 -5.28
N LEU A 291 -0.55 17.02 -6.16
CA LEU A 291 -0.30 17.04 -7.60
C LEU A 291 0.05 18.44 -8.11
N ALA A 292 -0.66 19.47 -7.62
CA ALA A 292 -0.39 20.86 -7.97
C ALA A 292 1.00 21.33 -7.51
N GLU A 293 1.48 20.88 -6.36
CA GLU A 293 2.82 21.22 -5.87
C GLU A 293 3.91 20.57 -6.72
N LEU A 294 3.72 19.30 -7.15
CA LEU A 294 4.67 18.65 -8.07
C LEU A 294 4.76 19.40 -9.42
N ASP A 295 3.62 19.86 -9.94
CA ASP A 295 3.55 20.69 -11.16
C ASP A 295 4.26 22.04 -10.94
N LYS A 296 3.99 22.73 -9.83
CA LYS A 296 4.59 24.04 -9.48
C LYS A 296 6.11 23.95 -9.31
N LEU A 297 6.61 22.86 -8.72
CA LEU A 297 8.04 22.61 -8.55
C LEU A 297 8.73 22.13 -9.85
N GLY A 298 7.97 21.86 -10.91
CA GLY A 298 8.50 21.40 -12.20
C GLY A 298 9.10 19.99 -12.16
N ILE A 299 8.65 19.15 -11.21
CA ILE A 299 9.18 17.79 -11.00
C ILE A 299 8.17 16.69 -11.38
N ALA A 300 6.97 17.06 -11.80
CA ALA A 300 5.88 16.11 -12.09
C ALA A 300 6.28 15.03 -13.11
N ASP A 301 7.06 15.38 -14.13
CA ASP A 301 7.49 14.46 -15.19
C ASP A 301 8.52 13.43 -14.70
N ASN A 302 9.27 13.75 -13.64
CA ASN A 302 10.24 12.83 -13.02
C ASN A 302 9.75 12.30 -11.66
N THR A 303 8.43 12.16 -11.50
CA THR A 303 7.81 11.68 -10.26
C THR A 303 6.83 10.55 -10.55
N ILE A 304 7.08 9.39 -9.92
CA ILE A 304 6.10 8.29 -9.84
C ILE A 304 5.08 8.68 -8.77
N VAL A 305 3.81 8.76 -9.15
CA VAL A 305 2.71 8.97 -8.22
C VAL A 305 1.83 7.74 -8.22
N VAL A 306 1.63 7.14 -7.05
CA VAL A 306 0.74 6.00 -6.81
C VAL A 306 -0.37 6.41 -5.86
N PHE A 307 -1.60 6.14 -6.22
CA PHE A 307 -2.77 6.21 -5.33
C PHE A 307 -3.36 4.81 -5.16
N THR A 308 -3.65 4.41 -3.92
CA THR A 308 -4.32 3.15 -3.59
C THR A 308 -5.00 3.21 -2.22
N SER A 309 -5.58 2.08 -1.77
CA SER A 309 -6.11 1.85 -0.43
C SER A 309 -5.43 0.64 0.22
N ASP A 310 -5.45 0.59 1.54
CA ASP A 310 -4.85 -0.50 2.32
C ASP A 310 -5.72 -1.75 2.39
N ASN A 311 -7.04 -1.60 2.32
CA ASN A 311 -8.04 -2.67 2.27
C ASN A 311 -9.34 -2.20 1.62
N GLY A 312 -10.28 -3.12 1.42
CA GLY A 312 -11.63 -2.81 0.98
C GLY A 312 -12.45 -1.97 1.98
N PRO A 313 -13.62 -1.45 1.59
CA PRO A 313 -14.41 -0.56 2.43
C PRO A 313 -15.08 -1.30 3.59
N GLU A 314 -15.40 -0.57 4.66
CA GLU A 314 -16.29 -1.03 5.75
C GLU A 314 -17.75 -0.81 5.38
N THR A 315 -18.34 -1.75 4.64
CA THR A 315 -19.74 -1.64 4.22
C THR A 315 -20.71 -1.74 5.41
N MET A 316 -20.32 -2.44 6.49
CA MET A 316 -21.13 -2.56 7.70
C MET A 316 -21.37 -1.22 8.41
N THR A 317 -20.57 -0.20 8.14
CA THR A 317 -20.75 1.15 8.71
C THR A 317 -21.52 2.10 7.79
N TRP A 318 -22.10 1.58 6.69
CA TRP A 318 -22.96 2.38 5.81
C TRP A 318 -24.08 3.07 6.61
N PRO A 319 -24.43 4.36 6.40
CA PRO A 319 -24.07 5.18 5.22
C PRO A 319 -22.76 5.96 5.35
N ASP A 320 -22.06 5.90 6.47
CA ASP A 320 -20.85 6.68 6.72
C ASP A 320 -19.62 6.02 6.07
N GLY A 321 -19.55 4.68 6.11
CA GLY A 321 -18.53 3.90 5.42
C GLY A 321 -18.80 3.72 3.93
N GLY A 322 -17.75 3.37 3.20
CA GLY A 322 -17.82 3.11 1.77
C GLY A 322 -18.49 1.78 1.41
N THR A 323 -18.76 1.62 0.13
CA THR A 323 -19.28 0.36 -0.44
C THR A 323 -18.50 -0.07 -1.65
N THR A 324 -18.60 -1.36 -1.99
CA THR A 324 -17.99 -1.96 -3.18
C THR A 324 -19.04 -2.78 -3.93
N PRO A 325 -18.92 -2.94 -5.27
CA PRO A 325 -19.79 -3.84 -6.01
C PRO A 325 -19.46 -5.32 -5.79
N PHE A 326 -18.27 -5.60 -5.26
CA PHE A 326 -17.80 -6.97 -5.02
C PHE A 326 -18.42 -7.57 -3.75
N HIS A 327 -18.46 -8.90 -3.69
CA HIS A 327 -18.90 -9.60 -2.49
C HIS A 327 -17.97 -9.31 -1.31
N GLY A 328 -18.54 -9.24 -0.10
CA GLY A 328 -17.79 -8.98 1.13
C GLY A 328 -17.31 -7.53 1.27
N GLU A 329 -16.46 -7.35 2.26
CA GLU A 329 -15.96 -6.04 2.72
C GLU A 329 -14.65 -6.23 3.49
N LYS A 330 -14.08 -5.14 4.02
CA LYS A 330 -12.96 -5.16 4.99
C LYS A 330 -13.13 -6.30 6.01
N GLY A 331 -12.06 -7.02 6.30
CA GLY A 331 -12.04 -8.16 7.22
C GLY A 331 -12.45 -9.50 6.61
N THR A 332 -12.90 -9.53 5.35
CA THR A 332 -13.29 -10.77 4.65
C THR A 332 -12.35 -11.12 3.52
N THR A 333 -12.33 -12.39 3.11
CA THR A 333 -11.49 -12.88 2.00
C THR A 333 -12.22 -12.93 0.66
N TRP A 334 -13.40 -12.32 0.60
CA TRP A 334 -14.09 -12.02 -0.65
C TRP A 334 -13.39 -10.92 -1.43
N GLU A 335 -13.70 -10.78 -2.72
CA GLU A 335 -13.10 -9.73 -3.55
C GLU A 335 -13.27 -8.33 -2.96
N GLY A 336 -14.40 -8.06 -2.29
CA GLY A 336 -14.69 -6.76 -1.68
C GLY A 336 -13.75 -6.37 -0.54
N GLY A 337 -13.16 -7.36 0.14
CA GLY A 337 -12.19 -7.09 1.21
C GLY A 337 -10.77 -6.81 0.72
N PHE A 338 -10.41 -7.36 -0.45
CA PHE A 338 -9.05 -7.32 -1.00
C PHE A 338 -8.89 -6.41 -2.21
N ARG A 339 -9.92 -6.33 -3.06
CA ARG A 339 -9.84 -5.63 -4.35
C ARG A 339 -10.16 -4.15 -4.17
N VAL A 340 -9.16 -3.31 -4.41
CA VAL A 340 -9.21 -1.86 -4.16
C VAL A 340 -8.78 -1.08 -5.42
N PRO A 341 -9.04 0.23 -5.49
CA PRO A 341 -8.55 1.02 -6.61
C PRO A 341 -7.03 1.20 -6.53
N ALA A 342 -6.37 1.24 -7.68
CA ALA A 342 -4.99 1.68 -7.79
C ALA A 342 -4.75 2.43 -9.10
N ILE A 343 -4.11 3.58 -8.99
CA ILE A 343 -3.72 4.44 -10.10
C ILE A 343 -2.23 4.71 -9.98
N ALA A 344 -1.50 4.61 -11.09
CA ALA A 344 -0.08 4.95 -11.11
C ALA A 344 0.23 5.87 -12.30
N ARG A 345 0.99 6.93 -12.07
CA ARG A 345 1.44 7.88 -13.09
C ARG A 345 2.95 8.03 -13.04
N TRP A 346 3.59 7.88 -14.17
CA TRP A 346 4.98 8.28 -14.42
C TRP A 346 5.09 8.73 -15.88
N PRO A 347 5.05 10.03 -16.15
CA PRO A 347 5.07 10.55 -17.51
C PRO A 347 6.27 10.06 -18.32
N GLY A 348 6.04 9.67 -19.57
CA GLY A 348 7.08 9.12 -20.43
C GLY A 348 7.43 7.64 -20.19
N HIS A 349 6.95 7.04 -19.11
CA HIS A 349 7.15 5.63 -18.75
C HIS A 349 5.83 4.86 -18.72
N PHE A 350 4.84 5.31 -17.97
CA PHE A 350 3.54 4.65 -17.91
C PHE A 350 2.58 5.25 -18.94
N PRO A 351 1.92 4.42 -19.77
CA PRO A 351 1.06 4.92 -20.85
C PRO A 351 -0.20 5.60 -20.28
N ALA A 352 -0.40 6.88 -20.64
CA ALA A 352 -1.51 7.68 -20.15
C ALA A 352 -2.88 7.12 -20.55
N GLY A 353 -3.83 7.10 -19.61
CA GLY A 353 -5.23 6.70 -19.80
C GLY A 353 -5.45 5.20 -20.03
N LYS A 354 -4.44 4.36 -19.84
CA LYS A 354 -4.58 2.91 -20.00
C LYS A 354 -5.23 2.27 -18.79
N VAL A 355 -5.96 1.19 -19.08
CA VAL A 355 -6.57 0.31 -18.07
C VAL A 355 -5.93 -1.06 -18.20
N PHE A 356 -5.27 -1.51 -17.14
CA PHE A 356 -4.67 -2.82 -17.06
C PHE A 356 -5.48 -3.71 -16.11
N ASN A 357 -5.72 -4.94 -16.52
CA ASN A 357 -6.45 -5.96 -15.77
C ASN A 357 -5.64 -7.24 -15.53
N GLY A 358 -4.32 -7.16 -15.64
CA GLY A 358 -3.41 -8.15 -15.08
C GLY A 358 -3.42 -8.06 -13.55
N ILE A 359 -3.21 -9.18 -12.87
CA ILE A 359 -3.21 -9.23 -11.40
C ILE A 359 -2.01 -8.41 -10.87
N PHE A 360 -2.27 -7.55 -9.90
CA PHE A 360 -1.25 -6.77 -9.21
C PHE A 360 -1.59 -6.75 -7.71
N ASP A 361 -0.64 -7.06 -6.86
CA ASP A 361 -0.81 -7.01 -5.40
C ASP A 361 -0.03 -5.84 -4.80
N GLY A 362 -0.49 -5.29 -3.69
CA GLY A 362 0.22 -4.23 -2.96
C GLY A 362 1.68 -4.56 -2.65
N MET A 363 1.99 -5.84 -2.46
CA MET A 363 3.36 -6.34 -2.26
C MET A 363 4.28 -6.12 -3.46
N ASP A 364 3.73 -6.04 -4.67
CA ASP A 364 4.50 -5.86 -5.92
C ASP A 364 5.15 -4.48 -6.00
N TRP A 365 4.65 -3.50 -5.24
CA TRP A 365 5.24 -2.17 -5.23
C TRP A 365 6.69 -2.15 -4.72
N MET A 366 7.04 -2.98 -3.72
CA MET A 366 8.41 -2.97 -3.22
C MET A 366 9.45 -3.30 -4.31
N PRO A 367 9.42 -4.47 -4.98
CA PRO A 367 10.40 -4.76 -6.02
C PRO A 367 10.26 -3.84 -7.24
N THR A 368 9.05 -3.36 -7.56
CA THR A 368 8.81 -2.46 -8.69
C THR A 368 9.41 -1.07 -8.46
N LEU A 369 9.17 -0.45 -7.29
CA LEU A 369 9.71 0.87 -6.96
C LEU A 369 11.24 0.83 -6.77
N VAL A 370 11.78 -0.24 -6.18
CA VAL A 370 13.22 -0.43 -6.06
C VAL A 370 13.86 -0.57 -7.45
N ALA A 371 13.25 -1.30 -8.37
CA ALA A 371 13.70 -1.43 -9.76
C ALA A 371 13.65 -0.09 -10.51
N ALA A 372 12.54 0.66 -10.40
CA ALA A 372 12.39 1.99 -10.99
C ALA A 372 13.41 3.01 -10.45
N ALA A 373 13.82 2.88 -9.18
CA ALA A 373 14.85 3.69 -8.53
C ALA A 373 16.29 3.31 -8.94
N GLY A 374 16.46 2.34 -9.85
CA GLY A 374 17.77 1.87 -10.30
C GLY A 374 18.39 0.78 -9.42
N GLY A 375 17.59 0.16 -8.54
CA GLY A 375 17.97 -1.03 -7.78
C GLY A 375 17.88 -2.31 -8.60
N PRO A 376 18.06 -3.49 -7.97
CA PRO A 376 18.05 -4.77 -8.67
C PRO A 376 16.67 -5.10 -9.23
N GLN A 377 16.63 -5.51 -10.51
CA GLN A 377 15.42 -5.96 -11.18
C GLN A 377 14.91 -7.32 -10.63
N ASP A 378 15.82 -8.11 -10.05
CA ASP A 378 15.59 -9.44 -9.48
C ASP A 378 15.59 -9.42 -7.93
N LEU A 379 15.12 -8.33 -7.33
CA LEU A 379 15.12 -8.14 -5.87
C LEU A 379 14.60 -9.36 -5.09
N PRO A 380 13.47 -10.02 -5.49
CA PRO A 380 13.00 -11.22 -4.79
C PRO A 380 14.06 -12.34 -4.73
N ALA A 381 14.75 -12.61 -5.84
CA ALA A 381 15.80 -13.62 -5.89
C ALA A 381 17.02 -13.26 -5.02
N LYS A 382 17.40 -11.99 -4.99
CA LYS A 382 18.51 -11.50 -4.14
C LYS A 382 18.19 -11.63 -2.66
N LEU A 383 16.99 -11.26 -2.23
CA LEU A 383 16.59 -11.36 -0.83
C LEU A 383 16.53 -12.81 -0.31
N LEU A 384 16.25 -13.80 -1.16
CA LEU A 384 16.32 -15.21 -0.78
C LEU A 384 17.73 -15.67 -0.36
N THR A 385 18.77 -15.05 -0.92
CA THR A 385 20.18 -15.41 -0.67
C THR A 385 20.89 -14.43 0.27
N GLY A 386 20.36 -13.23 0.40
CA GLY A 386 20.88 -12.12 1.20
C GLY A 386 21.19 -10.89 0.36
N TYR A 387 20.56 -9.76 0.71
CA TYR A 387 20.77 -8.46 0.08
C TYR A 387 20.56 -7.34 1.10
N GLU A 388 21.51 -6.40 1.17
CA GLU A 388 21.50 -5.23 2.08
C GLU A 388 21.22 -5.57 3.57
N GLY A 389 21.68 -6.72 4.00
CA GLY A 389 21.50 -7.21 5.38
C GLY A 389 20.24 -8.07 5.61
N TYR A 390 19.33 -8.12 4.64
CA TYR A 390 18.10 -8.89 4.74
C TYR A 390 18.20 -10.25 4.05
N LYS A 391 17.60 -11.28 4.64
CA LYS A 391 17.46 -12.61 4.04
C LYS A 391 16.05 -13.13 4.29
N VAL A 392 15.15 -12.86 3.35
CA VAL A 392 13.72 -13.13 3.48
C VAL A 392 13.13 -13.71 2.18
N HIS A 393 11.94 -14.28 2.28
CA HIS A 393 11.12 -14.58 1.13
C HIS A 393 10.23 -13.36 0.83
N LEU A 394 10.42 -12.75 -0.32
CA LEU A 394 9.54 -11.70 -0.81
C LEU A 394 8.39 -12.36 -1.59
N ASP A 395 7.16 -11.91 -1.36
CA ASP A 395 5.98 -12.38 -2.09
C ASP A 395 5.60 -11.45 -3.25
N GLY A 396 6.17 -10.24 -3.28
CA GLY A 396 6.00 -9.26 -4.35
C GLY A 396 6.81 -9.61 -5.60
N TYR A 397 6.28 -9.28 -6.77
CA TYR A 397 6.91 -9.38 -8.09
C TYR A 397 7.26 -8.00 -8.64
N ASN A 398 8.37 -7.90 -9.36
CA ASN A 398 8.66 -6.68 -10.11
C ASN A 398 7.70 -6.57 -11.29
N GLN A 399 6.88 -5.53 -11.31
CA GLN A 399 5.85 -5.27 -12.32
C GLN A 399 6.16 -4.03 -13.19
N LEU A 400 7.43 -3.58 -13.21
CA LEU A 400 7.77 -2.35 -13.91
C LEU A 400 7.43 -2.43 -15.40
N SER A 401 7.86 -3.48 -16.10
CA SER A 401 7.55 -3.65 -17.53
C SER A 401 6.05 -3.84 -17.81
N PHE A 402 5.29 -4.40 -16.87
CA PHE A 402 3.83 -4.45 -16.97
C PHE A 402 3.21 -3.05 -16.88
N LEU A 403 3.65 -2.21 -15.95
CA LEU A 403 3.17 -0.82 -15.84
C LEU A 403 3.58 0.04 -17.03
N GLU A 404 4.71 -0.25 -17.67
CA GLU A 404 5.17 0.39 -18.91
C GLU A 404 4.38 -0.10 -20.14
N GLY A 405 3.59 -1.17 -20.00
CA GLY A 405 2.80 -1.76 -21.08
C GLY A 405 3.62 -2.64 -22.03
N GLU A 406 4.80 -3.07 -21.61
CA GLU A 406 5.74 -3.87 -22.40
C GLU A 406 5.56 -5.38 -22.20
N SER A 407 4.91 -5.77 -21.09
CA SER A 407 4.66 -7.18 -20.76
C SER A 407 3.30 -7.40 -20.13
N GLU A 408 2.88 -8.66 -20.05
CA GLU A 408 1.79 -9.09 -19.15
C GLU A 408 2.26 -9.01 -17.70
N SER A 409 1.31 -9.08 -16.74
CA SER A 409 1.66 -9.15 -15.32
C SER A 409 2.52 -10.38 -15.01
N ASN A 410 3.51 -10.20 -14.14
CA ASN A 410 4.35 -11.29 -13.63
C ASN A 410 3.65 -12.11 -12.52
N ARG A 411 2.42 -11.74 -12.14
CA ARG A 411 1.65 -12.40 -11.08
C ARG A 411 0.49 -13.17 -11.64
N ASP A 412 0.37 -14.44 -11.26
CA ASP A 412 -0.74 -15.33 -11.61
C ASP A 412 -1.65 -15.66 -10.40
N GLU A 413 -1.21 -15.34 -9.14
CA GLU A 413 -1.88 -15.81 -7.94
C GLU A 413 -2.10 -14.73 -6.87
N ILE A 414 -3.15 -14.93 -6.04
CA ILE A 414 -3.37 -14.21 -4.78
C ILE A 414 -3.70 -15.25 -3.69
N PHE A 415 -3.06 -15.09 -2.53
CA PHE A 415 -3.35 -15.85 -1.31
C PHE A 415 -4.18 -14.98 -0.37
N TYR A 416 -5.41 -15.41 -0.09
CA TYR A 416 -6.34 -14.65 0.75
C TYR A 416 -6.25 -15.15 2.20
N TYR A 417 -5.56 -14.38 3.01
CA TYR A 417 -5.46 -14.60 4.45
C TYR A 417 -6.43 -13.70 5.22
N ALA A 418 -7.05 -14.23 6.27
CA ALA A 418 -7.70 -13.42 7.30
C ALA A 418 -7.17 -13.88 8.66
N GLY A 419 -6.43 -13.00 9.33
CA GLY A 419 -5.52 -13.40 10.39
C GLY A 419 -4.41 -14.30 9.84
N ALA A 420 -4.05 -15.34 10.56
CA ALA A 420 -3.07 -16.33 10.13
C ALA A 420 -3.66 -17.45 9.24
N THR A 421 -4.98 -17.45 9.01
CA THR A 421 -5.67 -18.53 8.27
C THR A 421 -5.73 -18.23 6.79
N LEU A 422 -5.21 -19.15 5.94
CA LEU A 422 -5.43 -19.12 4.50
C LEU A 422 -6.86 -19.59 4.20
N GLN A 423 -7.71 -18.69 3.74
CA GLN A 423 -9.12 -18.95 3.51
C GLN A 423 -9.47 -19.18 2.04
N ALA A 424 -8.72 -18.54 1.12
CA ALA A 424 -8.93 -18.72 -0.31
C ALA A 424 -7.62 -18.55 -1.09
N VAL A 425 -7.63 -19.05 -2.33
CA VAL A 425 -6.54 -18.84 -3.30
C VAL A 425 -7.12 -18.51 -4.67
N ARG A 426 -6.56 -17.52 -5.33
CA ARG A 426 -6.79 -17.23 -6.74
C ARG A 426 -5.61 -17.74 -7.56
N TYR A 427 -5.89 -18.35 -8.69
CA TYR A 427 -4.93 -18.61 -9.75
C TYR A 427 -5.53 -18.15 -11.08
N ARG A 428 -4.97 -17.14 -11.66
CA ARG A 428 -5.48 -16.44 -12.85
C ARG A 428 -6.94 -16.03 -12.67
N ASP A 429 -7.86 -16.60 -13.45
CA ASP A 429 -9.29 -16.27 -13.39
C ASP A 429 -10.06 -17.08 -12.34
N TRP A 430 -9.42 -18.06 -11.71
CA TRP A 430 -10.09 -19.01 -10.83
C TRP A 430 -9.77 -18.75 -9.37
N LYS A 431 -10.80 -18.66 -8.55
CA LYS A 431 -10.68 -18.51 -7.09
C LYS A 431 -11.38 -19.66 -6.39
N ALA A 432 -10.68 -20.26 -5.44
CA ALA A 432 -11.21 -21.32 -4.59
C ALA A 432 -11.21 -20.86 -3.12
N HIS A 433 -12.38 -20.90 -2.48
CA HIS A 433 -12.52 -20.64 -1.05
C HIS A 433 -12.56 -21.94 -0.27
N PHE A 434 -11.80 -22.03 0.82
CA PHE A 434 -11.79 -23.15 1.78
C PHE A 434 -12.57 -22.79 3.04
N VAL A 435 -12.54 -21.50 3.40
CA VAL A 435 -13.28 -20.90 4.51
C VAL A 435 -13.95 -19.64 3.98
N VAL A 436 -15.16 -19.35 4.44
CA VAL A 436 -15.91 -18.13 4.09
C VAL A 436 -16.34 -17.38 5.34
N GLN A 437 -16.51 -16.07 5.22
CA GLN A 437 -17.00 -15.19 6.26
C GLN A 437 -17.97 -14.20 5.62
N ASN A 438 -19.28 -14.41 5.80
CA ASN A 438 -20.33 -13.72 5.04
C ASN A 438 -20.89 -12.46 5.73
N HIS A 439 -20.56 -12.23 7.00
CA HIS A 439 -21.18 -11.17 7.82
C HIS A 439 -20.15 -10.13 8.30
N GLY A 440 -19.29 -9.68 7.39
CA GLY A 440 -18.28 -8.69 7.70
C GLY A 440 -17.24 -9.18 8.72
N TRP A 441 -16.54 -8.25 9.33
CA TRP A 441 -15.45 -8.54 10.25
C TRP A 441 -15.88 -9.35 11.49
N GLY A 442 -17.03 -9.01 12.08
CA GLY A 442 -17.55 -9.67 13.27
C GLY A 442 -18.27 -10.99 13.00
N GLY A 443 -18.40 -11.41 11.74
CA GLY A 443 -19.13 -12.61 11.37
C GLY A 443 -18.38 -13.91 11.66
N PRO A 444 -19.11 -15.04 11.81
CA PRO A 444 -18.47 -16.34 11.98
C PRO A 444 -17.69 -16.75 10.73
N LYS A 445 -16.66 -17.56 10.94
CA LYS A 445 -15.91 -18.24 9.87
C LYS A 445 -16.51 -19.64 9.68
N ASP A 446 -16.91 -19.96 8.45
CA ASP A 446 -17.48 -21.25 8.08
C ASP A 446 -16.44 -22.05 7.27
N GLU A 447 -15.93 -23.14 7.83
CA GLU A 447 -15.10 -24.11 7.12
C GLU A 447 -15.96 -24.92 6.15
N LEU A 448 -15.53 -25.03 4.91
CA LEU A 448 -16.31 -25.67 3.85
C LEU A 448 -15.90 -27.14 3.70
N ASN A 449 -16.88 -28.07 3.70
CA ASN A 449 -16.65 -29.47 3.38
C ASN A 449 -16.09 -29.68 1.96
N ALA A 450 -16.47 -28.81 1.03
CA ALA A 450 -15.92 -28.74 -0.33
C ALA A 450 -15.69 -27.27 -0.68
N PRO A 451 -14.54 -26.93 -1.28
CA PRO A 451 -14.26 -25.53 -1.62
C PRO A 451 -15.29 -24.94 -2.56
N LEU A 452 -15.69 -23.68 -2.37
CA LEU A 452 -16.41 -22.92 -3.39
C LEU A 452 -15.42 -22.53 -4.52
N LEU A 453 -15.91 -22.53 -5.74
CA LEU A 453 -15.11 -22.21 -6.92
C LEU A 453 -15.78 -21.08 -7.72
N PHE A 454 -15.01 -20.07 -8.07
CA PHE A 454 -15.47 -18.96 -8.90
C PHE A 454 -14.54 -18.76 -10.09
N ASN A 455 -15.09 -18.30 -11.21
CA ASN A 455 -14.31 -17.73 -12.30
C ASN A 455 -14.55 -16.22 -12.31
N LEU A 456 -13.60 -15.45 -11.81
CA LEU A 456 -13.73 -14.01 -11.56
C LEU A 456 -13.89 -13.15 -12.83
N ARG A 457 -13.71 -13.72 -14.04
CA ARG A 457 -14.04 -13.03 -15.30
C ARG A 457 -15.49 -13.24 -15.72
N ARG A 458 -16.16 -14.28 -15.21
CA ARG A 458 -17.57 -14.60 -15.50
C ARG A 458 -18.50 -14.21 -14.36
N ASP A 459 -17.99 -14.31 -13.15
CA ASP A 459 -18.67 -13.93 -11.91
C ASP A 459 -17.71 -13.12 -11.02
N PRO A 460 -17.45 -11.86 -11.41
CA PRO A 460 -16.51 -10.99 -10.69
C PRO A 460 -17.00 -10.62 -9.29
N TYR A 461 -18.30 -10.83 -9.02
CA TYR A 461 -18.94 -10.48 -7.74
C TYR A 461 -19.10 -11.68 -6.81
N GLU A 462 -18.62 -12.87 -7.20
CA GLU A 462 -18.69 -14.11 -6.39
C GLU A 462 -20.10 -14.47 -5.90
N LYS A 463 -21.10 -14.24 -6.76
CA LYS A 463 -22.52 -14.42 -6.41
C LYS A 463 -23.11 -15.75 -6.85
N ALA A 464 -22.46 -16.44 -7.78
CA ALA A 464 -23.00 -17.63 -8.42
C ALA A 464 -23.30 -18.78 -7.44
N ALA A 465 -22.56 -18.87 -6.34
CA ALA A 465 -22.80 -19.90 -5.33
C ALA A 465 -24.15 -19.76 -4.64
N ASP A 466 -24.56 -18.51 -4.37
CA ASP A 466 -25.78 -18.20 -3.60
C ASP A 466 -26.98 -17.93 -4.51
N GLU A 467 -26.77 -17.32 -5.69
CA GLU A 467 -27.84 -16.81 -6.53
C GLU A 467 -28.18 -17.74 -7.71
N SER A 468 -27.30 -18.72 -8.07
CA SER A 468 -27.49 -19.57 -9.24
C SER A 468 -28.00 -20.98 -8.91
N GLY A 469 -29.17 -21.34 -9.42
CA GLY A 469 -29.71 -22.71 -9.33
C GLY A 469 -28.89 -23.79 -10.07
N MET A 470 -27.88 -23.41 -10.86
CA MET A 470 -27.05 -24.32 -11.65
C MET A 470 -25.60 -24.40 -11.14
N TYR A 471 -25.26 -23.72 -10.06
CA TYR A 471 -23.90 -23.63 -9.56
C TYR A 471 -23.25 -24.99 -9.29
N THR A 472 -23.93 -25.88 -8.56
CA THR A 472 -23.39 -27.22 -8.23
C THR A 472 -23.07 -28.04 -9.48
N LYS A 473 -23.94 -27.99 -10.50
CA LYS A 473 -23.69 -28.68 -11.78
C LYS A 473 -22.51 -28.07 -12.53
N TRP A 474 -22.40 -26.73 -12.52
CA TRP A 474 -21.29 -26.01 -13.14
C TRP A 474 -19.96 -26.32 -12.44
N MET A 475 -19.92 -26.23 -11.11
CA MET A 475 -18.76 -26.53 -10.28
C MET A 475 -18.28 -27.98 -10.47
N GLY A 476 -19.21 -28.96 -10.45
CA GLY A 476 -18.88 -30.36 -10.67
C GLY A 476 -18.14 -30.61 -11.99
N LYS A 477 -18.44 -29.84 -13.05
CA LYS A 477 -17.73 -29.88 -14.33
C LYS A 477 -16.38 -29.17 -14.31
N LYS A 478 -16.04 -28.43 -13.25
CA LYS A 478 -14.84 -27.59 -13.11
C LYS A 478 -13.91 -28.04 -11.99
N MET A 479 -14.16 -29.19 -11.38
CA MET A 479 -13.37 -29.73 -10.26
C MET A 479 -11.87 -29.90 -10.61
N TRP A 480 -11.53 -29.95 -11.89
CA TRP A 480 -10.13 -29.94 -12.34
C TRP A 480 -9.35 -28.69 -11.86
N ALA A 481 -10.03 -27.56 -11.62
CA ALA A 481 -9.40 -26.33 -11.15
C ALA A 481 -8.83 -26.44 -9.71
N PHE A 482 -9.33 -27.36 -8.89
CA PHE A 482 -8.81 -27.60 -7.55
C PHE A 482 -7.40 -28.20 -7.55
N GLY A 483 -7.01 -28.93 -8.62
CA GLY A 483 -5.66 -29.49 -8.73
C GLY A 483 -4.56 -28.41 -8.73
N PRO A 484 -4.59 -27.47 -9.67
CA PRO A 484 -3.67 -26.32 -9.69
C PRO A 484 -3.73 -25.49 -8.41
N ALA A 485 -4.92 -25.19 -7.87
CA ALA A 485 -5.09 -24.44 -6.64
C ALA A 485 -4.39 -25.13 -5.45
N LYS A 486 -4.62 -26.44 -5.27
CA LYS A 486 -3.93 -27.24 -4.23
C LYS A 486 -2.41 -27.21 -4.40
N ASN A 487 -1.91 -27.39 -5.61
CA ASN A 487 -0.47 -27.36 -5.85
C ASN A 487 0.14 -26.01 -5.49
N LEU A 488 -0.54 -24.91 -5.81
CA LEU A 488 -0.10 -23.57 -5.46
C LEU A 488 -0.02 -23.39 -3.95
N VAL A 489 -1.08 -23.78 -3.21
CA VAL A 489 -1.10 -23.75 -1.73
C VAL A 489 0.06 -24.57 -1.15
N VAL A 490 0.28 -25.80 -1.64
CA VAL A 490 1.40 -26.64 -1.16
C VAL A 490 2.76 -25.97 -1.39
N GLN A 491 2.95 -25.35 -2.56
CA GLN A 491 4.20 -24.63 -2.84
C GLN A 491 4.37 -23.43 -1.90
N HIS A 492 3.32 -22.66 -1.68
CA HIS A 492 3.32 -21.54 -0.77
C HIS A 492 3.67 -21.98 0.67
N LEU A 493 3.01 -22.99 1.21
CA LEU A 493 3.29 -23.53 2.55
C LEU A 493 4.75 -24.02 2.70
N ARG A 494 5.35 -24.56 1.64
CA ARG A 494 6.79 -24.91 1.65
C ARG A 494 7.68 -23.68 1.81
N THR A 495 7.28 -22.53 1.27
CA THR A 495 8.04 -21.28 1.48
C THR A 495 7.95 -20.79 2.92
N LEU A 496 6.79 -20.92 3.57
CA LEU A 496 6.61 -20.59 4.99
C LEU A 496 7.45 -21.52 5.88
N LYS A 497 7.55 -22.82 5.53
CA LYS A 497 8.44 -23.76 6.25
C LYS A 497 9.92 -23.39 6.11
N LYS A 498 10.33 -22.90 4.93
CA LYS A 498 11.74 -22.51 4.66
C LYS A 498 12.08 -21.14 5.27
N PHE A 499 11.15 -20.23 5.29
CA PHE A 499 11.23 -18.90 5.90
C PHE A 499 10.06 -18.76 6.88
N PRO A 500 10.24 -19.21 8.13
CA PRO A 500 9.16 -19.22 9.12
C PRO A 500 8.64 -17.81 9.42
N PRO A 501 7.36 -17.69 9.78
CA PRO A 501 6.78 -16.42 10.23
C PRO A 501 7.60 -15.78 11.36
N ARG A 502 7.69 -14.46 11.34
CA ARG A 502 8.37 -13.62 12.34
C ARG A 502 7.34 -12.70 13.00
N GLY A 503 7.75 -12.06 14.09
CA GLY A 503 6.94 -11.14 14.85
C GLY A 503 6.07 -11.80 15.91
N ALA A 504 5.59 -11.00 16.86
CA ALA A 504 4.57 -11.43 17.79
C ALA A 504 3.21 -11.48 17.09
N ALA A 505 2.45 -12.53 17.33
CA ALA A 505 1.09 -12.64 16.83
C ALA A 505 0.23 -11.51 17.42
N LEU A 506 -0.43 -10.75 16.57
CA LEU A 506 -1.48 -9.84 17.00
C LEU A 506 -2.70 -10.68 17.41
N SER A 507 -3.10 -10.56 18.65
CA SER A 507 -4.37 -10.99 19.28
C SER A 507 -4.86 -12.44 19.19
N ASN A 508 -4.20 -13.41 18.54
CA ASN A 508 -4.59 -14.82 18.57
C ASN A 508 -3.37 -15.76 18.57
N GLU A 509 -2.60 -15.76 19.65
CA GLU A 509 -1.47 -16.68 19.85
C GLU A 509 -1.86 -18.15 19.68
N THR A 510 -3.11 -18.51 20.05
CA THR A 510 -3.65 -19.88 19.98
C THR A 510 -3.74 -20.43 18.56
N GLU A 511 -4.07 -19.61 17.57
CA GLU A 511 -4.18 -20.06 16.15
C GLU A 511 -2.79 -20.32 15.55
N ILE A 512 -1.78 -19.55 15.95
CA ILE A 512 -0.41 -19.68 15.44
C ILE A 512 0.29 -20.89 16.06
N GLU A 513 0.12 -21.12 17.36
CA GLU A 513 0.67 -22.30 18.03
C GLU A 513 0.10 -23.58 17.42
N GLN A 514 -1.19 -23.65 17.15
CA GLN A 514 -1.83 -24.81 16.53
C GLN A 514 -1.37 -25.06 15.09
N GLN A 515 -1.15 -24.01 14.30
CA GLN A 515 -0.65 -24.15 12.92
C GLN A 515 0.86 -24.42 12.86
N ALA A 516 1.65 -23.83 13.76
CA ALA A 516 3.11 -24.03 13.81
C ALA A 516 3.51 -25.39 14.37
N THR A 517 2.73 -25.95 15.29
CA THR A 517 3.01 -27.26 15.92
C THR A 517 2.52 -28.43 15.08
N GLY A 518 1.70 -28.19 14.05
CA GLY A 518 1.16 -29.26 13.21
C GLY A 518 0.15 -30.15 13.94
N ASP A 519 -0.34 -29.72 15.08
CA ASP A 519 -1.30 -30.45 15.90
C ASP A 519 -2.74 -30.11 15.50
N ASN A 520 -2.99 -30.19 14.18
CA ASN A 520 -4.35 -30.37 13.70
C ASN A 520 -4.69 -31.83 13.96
N GLY A 521 -5.52 -32.11 14.96
CA GLY A 521 -6.01 -33.41 15.39
C GLY A 521 -6.49 -34.40 14.29
N LEU A 522 -5.64 -34.67 13.33
CA LEU A 522 -5.71 -35.76 12.38
C LEU A 522 -4.81 -36.91 12.87
N ALA A 523 -5.03 -37.28 14.12
CA ALA A 523 -4.64 -38.59 14.64
C ALA A 523 -5.93 -39.29 15.08
N GLN A 524 -6.64 -39.88 14.13
CA GLN A 524 -7.23 -41.23 14.12
C GLN A 524 -8.12 -41.42 12.91
#